data_e967f22a8766bd2dadcc8a2e488e64cb
#
_entry.id   e967f22a8766bd2dadcc8a2e488e64cb
#
_cell.length_a   1.000
_cell.length_b   1.000
_cell.length_c   1.000
_cell.angle_alpha   90.00
_cell.angle_beta   90.00
_cell.angle_gamma   90.00
#
_symmetry.space_group_name_H-M   'P 1'
#
loop_
_entity.id
_entity.type
_entity.pdbx_description
1 polymer ?
#
loop_
_entity_poly.entity_id
_entity_poly.type
_entity_poly.pdbx_seq_one_letter_code
_entity_poly.pdbx_strand_id
1 'polypeptide(L)'
;SQITHRETYKTCYYDAEDLGQFASHRDTIEPYLHRRFGFSLALNNEYSGGGINFPEYNDDIINIDTGSAIIFPGTLFHQVKTIEKGIRWVLISFLFTEKEARPCKDETNLFNFKANTDRLILTQLRPQEGQSPNE
;
A
#
# COMPACT_ATOMS: atom_id res chain seq x y z
N SER A 1 13.22 -12.68 -11.33
CA SER A 1 12.66 -11.64 -12.25
C SER A 1 12.86 -10.27 -11.63
N GLN A 2 13.24 -9.31 -12.42
CA GLN A 2 13.47 -7.94 -11.98
C GLN A 2 12.15 -7.19 -11.89
N ILE A 3 11.92 -6.46 -10.79
CA ILE A 3 10.81 -5.52 -10.67
C ILE A 3 11.10 -4.32 -11.56
N THR A 4 10.19 -4.03 -12.46
CA THR A 4 10.34 -2.97 -13.48
C THR A 4 9.18 -1.99 -13.53
N HIS A 5 8.05 -2.34 -12.90
CA HIS A 5 6.81 -1.60 -12.97
C HIS A 5 6.21 -1.40 -11.58
N ARG A 6 5.42 -0.38 -11.43
CA ARG A 6 4.58 -0.12 -10.26
C ARG A 6 3.25 0.50 -10.67
N GLU A 7 2.24 0.32 -9.82
CA GLU A 7 1.03 1.13 -9.89
C GLU A 7 1.31 2.58 -9.49
N THR A 8 0.40 3.47 -9.83
CA THR A 8 0.45 4.86 -9.34
C THR A 8 0.49 4.87 -7.81
N TYR A 9 1.31 5.73 -7.24
CA TYR A 9 1.31 5.93 -5.80
C TYR A 9 -0.02 6.49 -5.32
N LYS A 10 -0.51 5.93 -4.22
CA LYS A 10 -1.67 6.42 -3.50
C LYS A 10 -1.28 6.83 -2.09
N THR A 11 -1.74 7.98 -1.67
CA THR A 11 -1.65 8.38 -0.26
C THR A 11 -2.92 7.94 0.44
N CYS A 12 -2.76 7.20 1.51
CA CYS A 12 -3.85 6.73 2.35
C CYS A 12 -3.70 7.25 3.77
N TYR A 13 -4.80 7.41 4.47
CA TYR A 13 -4.79 7.71 5.89
C TYR A 13 -5.77 6.82 6.64
N TYR A 14 -5.45 6.58 7.89
CA TYR A 14 -6.26 5.83 8.85
C TYR A 14 -6.46 6.72 10.06
N ASP A 15 -7.71 7.10 10.32
CA ASP A 15 -8.07 7.99 11.42
C ASP A 15 -8.63 7.17 12.58
N ALA A 16 -8.14 7.45 13.79
CA ALA A 16 -8.65 6.82 14.99
C ALA A 16 -10.14 7.13 15.25
N GLU A 17 -10.59 8.32 14.89
CA GLU A 17 -11.99 8.72 15.04
C GLU A 17 -12.94 7.91 14.15
N ASP A 18 -12.43 7.45 13.00
CA ASP A 18 -13.16 6.60 12.04
C ASP A 18 -12.91 5.11 12.27
N LEU A 19 -12.27 4.72 13.38
CA LEU A 19 -11.80 3.36 13.64
C LEU A 19 -10.91 2.84 12.50
N GLY A 20 -10.02 3.69 12.01
CA GLY A 20 -9.17 3.45 10.84
C GLY A 20 -8.42 2.12 10.93
N GLN A 21 -8.80 1.21 10.06
CA GLN A 21 -8.20 -0.12 9.94
C GLN A 21 -8.34 -0.61 8.51
N PHE A 22 -7.61 -1.66 8.16
CA PHE A 22 -7.79 -2.34 6.91
C PHE A 22 -7.99 -3.83 7.15
N ALA A 23 -9.15 -4.34 6.73
CA ALA A 23 -9.50 -5.74 6.92
C ALA A 23 -8.49 -6.67 6.24
N SER A 24 -8.36 -7.85 6.78
CA SER A 24 -7.45 -8.88 6.25
C SER A 24 -7.76 -9.21 4.79
N HIS A 25 -6.75 -9.14 3.94
CA HIS A 25 -6.88 -9.41 2.51
C HIS A 25 -5.54 -9.84 1.88
N ARG A 26 -5.59 -10.21 0.61
CA ARG A 26 -4.44 -10.40 -0.27
C ARG A 26 -4.50 -9.36 -1.38
N ASP A 27 -3.35 -8.84 -1.76
CA ASP A 27 -3.27 -7.87 -2.87
C ASP A 27 -3.37 -8.55 -4.24
N THR A 28 -2.79 -9.76 -4.35
CA THR A 28 -2.78 -10.56 -5.58
C THR A 28 -4.04 -11.39 -5.67
N ILE A 29 -5.13 -10.75 -6.04
CA ILE A 29 -6.44 -11.38 -6.31
C ILE A 29 -7.05 -10.78 -7.57
N GLU A 30 -8.04 -11.45 -8.17
CA GLU A 30 -8.78 -10.86 -9.30
C GLU A 30 -9.44 -9.52 -8.91
N PRO A 31 -9.33 -8.47 -9.74
CA PRO A 31 -8.66 -8.44 -11.06
C PRO A 31 -7.17 -8.06 -10.99
N TYR A 32 -6.55 -8.04 -9.82
CA TYR A 32 -5.21 -7.49 -9.55
C TYR A 32 -4.12 -8.57 -9.50
N LEU A 33 -4.18 -9.58 -10.33
CA LEU A 33 -3.19 -10.69 -10.36
C LEU A 33 -1.77 -10.25 -10.73
N HIS A 34 -1.62 -9.07 -11.32
CA HIS A 34 -0.32 -8.47 -11.63
C HIS A 34 0.46 -8.00 -10.40
N ARG A 35 -0.22 -7.72 -9.29
CA ARG A 35 0.39 -7.22 -8.05
C ARG A 35 1.28 -8.28 -7.41
N ARG A 36 2.58 -8.21 -7.66
CA ARG A 36 3.54 -9.16 -7.13
C ARG A 36 3.97 -8.86 -5.71
N PHE A 37 4.18 -7.58 -5.42
CA PHE A 37 4.52 -7.09 -4.09
C PHE A 37 3.66 -5.88 -3.72
N GLY A 38 3.22 -5.84 -2.47
CA GLY A 38 2.74 -4.64 -1.83
C GLY A 38 3.91 -3.78 -1.34
N PHE A 39 3.73 -2.48 -1.38
CA PHE A 39 4.67 -1.47 -0.90
C PHE A 39 3.93 -0.47 -0.04
N SER A 40 4.41 -0.21 1.17
CA SER A 40 3.85 0.79 2.08
C SER A 40 4.96 1.57 2.76
N LEU A 41 4.99 2.88 2.53
CA LEU A 41 5.93 3.83 3.13
C LEU A 41 5.23 4.62 4.24
N ALA A 42 5.81 4.64 5.43
CA ALA A 42 5.30 5.44 6.54
C ALA A 42 5.62 6.93 6.35
N LEU A 43 4.60 7.77 6.43
CA LEU A 43 4.73 9.22 6.21
C LEU A 43 4.75 10.01 7.52
N ASN A 44 4.27 9.44 8.62
CA ASN A 44 4.26 10.08 9.94
C ASN A 44 4.34 9.05 11.06
N ASN A 45 4.47 9.55 12.30
CA ASN A 45 4.49 8.74 13.51
C ASN A 45 3.65 9.33 14.66
N GLU A 46 2.87 10.38 14.40
CA GLU A 46 2.05 11.05 15.41
C GLU A 46 0.71 10.31 15.63
N TYR A 47 0.78 9.01 15.84
CA TYR A 47 -0.37 8.15 16.10
C TYR A 47 0.02 6.99 17.03
N SER A 48 -0.98 6.31 17.58
CA SER A 48 -0.80 5.05 18.31
C SER A 48 -1.73 3.96 17.78
N GLY A 49 -1.38 2.71 18.04
CA GLY A 49 -2.04 1.56 17.44
C GLY A 49 -1.58 1.36 15.99
N GLY A 50 -2.41 0.73 15.19
CA GLY A 50 -2.08 0.43 13.79
C GLY A 50 -1.05 -0.67 13.64
N GLY A 51 -0.21 -0.53 12.63
CA GLY A 51 0.75 -1.55 12.25
C GLY A 51 0.16 -2.59 11.30
N ILE A 52 1.05 -3.35 10.66
CA ILE A 52 0.68 -4.42 9.75
C ILE A 52 0.95 -5.77 10.41
N ASN A 53 0.07 -6.71 10.15
CA ASN A 53 0.17 -8.07 10.67
C ASN A 53 -0.08 -9.06 9.54
N PHE A 54 0.62 -10.19 9.59
CA PHE A 54 0.49 -11.31 8.65
C PHE A 54 -0.03 -12.55 9.39
N PRO A 55 -1.36 -12.70 9.57
CA PRO A 55 -1.95 -13.69 10.47
C PRO A 55 -1.64 -15.14 10.12
N GLU A 56 -1.29 -15.45 8.88
CA GLU A 56 -0.89 -16.80 8.46
C GLU A 56 0.49 -17.20 8.99
N TYR A 57 1.29 -16.24 9.47
CA TYR A 57 2.64 -16.49 9.98
C TYR A 57 2.71 -16.44 11.51
N ASN A 58 2.21 -15.36 12.09
CA ASN A 58 2.20 -15.14 13.53
C ASN A 58 1.30 -13.96 13.90
N ASP A 59 1.25 -13.64 15.20
CA ASP A 59 0.48 -12.52 15.74
C ASP A 59 1.29 -11.23 15.87
N ASP A 60 2.54 -11.20 15.38
CA ASP A 60 3.38 -10.02 15.48
C ASP A 60 2.79 -8.85 14.69
N ILE A 61 2.88 -7.66 15.27
CA ILE A 61 2.47 -6.41 14.67
C ILE A 61 3.73 -5.64 14.29
N ILE A 62 3.86 -5.37 13.01
CA ILE A 62 5.00 -4.65 12.45
C ILE A 62 4.65 -3.17 12.36
N ASN A 63 5.37 -2.35 13.11
CA ASN A 63 5.34 -0.89 12.99
C ASN A 63 6.62 -0.44 12.28
N ILE A 64 6.48 0.48 11.35
CA ILE A 64 7.60 1.03 10.59
C ILE A 64 7.78 2.51 10.90
N ASP A 65 9.04 2.93 11.02
CA ASP A 65 9.38 4.32 11.29
C ASP A 65 9.06 5.22 10.10
N THR A 66 8.78 6.48 10.38
CA THR A 66 8.59 7.51 9.34
C THR A 66 9.77 7.52 8.37
N GLY A 67 9.46 7.49 7.09
CA GLY A 67 10.46 7.44 6.02
C GLY A 67 10.94 6.02 5.68
N SER A 68 10.52 5.01 6.44
CA SER A 68 10.79 3.60 6.13
C SER A 68 9.63 2.95 5.39
N ALA A 69 9.93 1.91 4.64
CA ALA A 69 8.92 1.16 3.88
C ALA A 69 8.96 -0.33 4.23
N ILE A 70 7.80 -0.96 4.14
CA ILE A 70 7.68 -2.41 4.10
C ILE A 70 7.30 -2.85 2.69
N ILE A 71 7.95 -3.92 2.23
CA ILE A 71 7.65 -4.58 0.96
C ILE A 71 7.38 -6.04 1.27
N PHE A 72 6.27 -6.55 0.78
CA PHE A 72 5.86 -7.94 1.03
C PHE A 72 5.18 -8.55 -0.21
N PRO A 73 5.27 -9.88 -0.40
CA PRO A 73 4.56 -10.55 -1.49
C PRO A 73 3.05 -10.27 -1.44
N GLY A 74 2.46 -9.87 -2.58
CA GLY A 74 1.04 -9.56 -2.66
C GLY A 74 0.12 -10.76 -2.38
N THR A 75 0.66 -11.97 -2.42
CA THR A 75 -0.03 -13.21 -2.04
C THR A 75 -0.17 -13.41 -0.53
N LEU A 76 0.55 -12.64 0.28
CA LEU A 76 0.43 -12.74 1.73
C LEU A 76 -0.88 -12.15 2.23
N PHE A 77 -1.57 -12.91 3.06
CA PHE A 77 -2.72 -12.43 3.81
C PHE A 77 -2.25 -11.47 4.89
N HIS A 78 -2.75 -10.25 4.87
CA HIS A 78 -2.32 -9.18 5.78
C HIS A 78 -3.48 -8.27 6.16
N GLN A 79 -3.29 -7.54 7.23
CA GLN A 79 -4.24 -6.56 7.73
C GLN A 79 -3.52 -5.37 8.36
N VAL A 80 -4.18 -4.23 8.40
CA VAL A 80 -3.77 -3.07 9.20
C VAL A 80 -4.62 -3.04 10.45
N LYS A 81 -3.96 -3.00 11.61
CA LYS A 81 -4.64 -2.92 12.90
C LYS A 81 -5.26 -1.55 13.12
N THR A 82 -6.28 -1.51 13.96
CA THR A 82 -6.98 -0.27 14.30
C THR A 82 -6.04 0.79 14.85
N ILE A 83 -6.18 2.02 14.36
CA ILE A 83 -5.52 3.18 14.94
C ILE A 83 -6.26 3.56 16.21
N GLU A 84 -5.55 3.68 17.32
CA GLU A 84 -6.12 3.99 18.64
C GLU A 84 -6.18 5.48 18.93
N LYS A 85 -5.23 6.23 18.39
CA LYS A 85 -5.13 7.69 18.55
C LYS A 85 -4.40 8.32 17.37
N GLY A 86 -4.88 9.46 16.93
CA GLY A 86 -4.28 10.25 15.84
C GLY A 86 -4.60 9.70 14.47
N ILE A 87 -3.80 10.08 13.50
CA ILE A 87 -3.96 9.74 12.09
C ILE A 87 -2.66 9.15 11.56
N ARG A 88 -2.73 7.96 10.98
CA ARG A 88 -1.61 7.33 10.30
C ARG A 88 -1.67 7.62 8.81
N TRP A 89 -0.61 8.20 8.28
CA TRP A 89 -0.45 8.46 6.85
C TRP A 89 0.55 7.49 6.22
N VAL A 90 0.19 6.96 5.07
CA VAL A 90 1.04 6.05 4.30
C VAL A 90 1.00 6.36 2.81
N LEU A 91 2.09 6.10 2.13
CA LEU A 91 2.16 6.06 0.67
C LEU A 91 2.20 4.58 0.26
N ILE A 92 1.24 4.16 -0.54
CA ILE A 92 1.16 2.78 -1.03
C ILE A 92 1.35 2.69 -2.53
N SER A 93 1.84 1.55 -2.97
CA SER A 93 1.90 1.15 -4.37
C SER A 93 1.97 -0.37 -4.46
N PHE A 94 1.87 -0.89 -5.67
CA PHE A 94 2.05 -2.31 -5.96
C PHE A 94 3.11 -2.47 -7.03
N LEU A 95 4.01 -3.42 -6.83
CA LEU A 95 5.18 -3.64 -7.66
C LEU A 95 5.00 -4.93 -8.48
N PHE A 96 5.47 -4.91 -9.71
CA PHE A 96 5.36 -6.06 -10.61
C PHE A 96 6.44 -6.05 -11.68
N THR A 97 6.50 -7.12 -12.47
CA THR A 97 7.44 -7.28 -13.57
C THR A 97 6.78 -6.91 -14.89
N GLU A 98 7.60 -6.71 -15.93
CA GLU A 98 7.09 -6.50 -17.28
C GLU A 98 6.21 -7.67 -17.77
N LYS A 99 6.51 -8.89 -17.34
CA LYS A 99 5.72 -10.07 -17.69
C LYS A 99 4.28 -9.96 -17.17
N GLU A 100 4.12 -9.46 -15.96
CA GLU A 100 2.83 -9.27 -15.31
C GLU A 100 2.09 -8.02 -15.83
N ALA A 101 2.82 -7.05 -16.38
CA ALA A 101 2.25 -5.86 -17.00
C ALA A 101 1.53 -6.15 -18.34
N ARG A 102 1.91 -7.20 -19.03
CA ARG A 102 1.38 -7.52 -20.38
C ARG A 102 -0.11 -7.79 -20.43
N PRO A 103 -0.74 -8.49 -19.46
CA PRO A 103 -2.19 -8.70 -19.45
C PRO A 103 -3.00 -7.44 -19.18
N CYS A 104 -2.37 -6.40 -18.63
CA CYS A 104 -3.05 -5.17 -18.22
C CYS A 104 -3.14 -4.12 -19.34
N LYS A 105 -3.17 -4.54 -20.59
CA LYS A 105 -3.14 -3.65 -21.77
C LYS A 105 -4.30 -2.66 -21.83
N ASP A 106 -5.42 -2.98 -21.26
CA ASP A 106 -6.63 -2.15 -21.32
C ASP A 106 -6.71 -1.11 -20.19
N GLU A 107 -5.84 -1.22 -19.20
CA GLU A 107 -5.74 -0.28 -18.07
C GLU A 107 -4.44 0.54 -18.10
N THR A 108 -3.94 0.81 -19.28
CA THR A 108 -2.64 1.43 -19.57
C THR A 108 -2.35 2.72 -18.82
N ASN A 109 -3.37 3.43 -18.39
CA ASN A 109 -3.20 4.70 -17.68
C ASN A 109 -2.80 4.55 -16.20
N LEU A 110 -3.00 3.39 -15.62
CA LEU A 110 -2.68 3.12 -14.21
C LEU A 110 -1.30 2.45 -14.03
N PHE A 111 -0.80 1.75 -15.05
CA PHE A 111 0.32 0.83 -14.90
C PHE A 111 1.54 1.16 -15.73
N ASN A 112 1.43 2.05 -16.73
CA ASN A 112 2.55 2.47 -17.55
C ASN A 112 3.41 3.50 -16.85
N PHE A 113 4.12 3.06 -15.82
CA PHE A 113 5.19 3.86 -15.27
C PHE A 113 6.53 3.18 -15.53
N LYS A 114 7.23 3.61 -16.57
CA LYS A 114 8.68 3.57 -16.53
C LYS A 114 9.06 4.37 -15.29
N ALA A 115 9.70 3.71 -14.33
CA ALA A 115 10.20 4.37 -13.14
C ALA A 115 11.12 5.52 -13.59
N ASN A 116 10.55 6.69 -13.73
CA ASN A 116 11.32 7.90 -13.73
C ASN A 116 11.63 8.16 -12.28
N THR A 117 12.79 7.71 -11.86
CA THR A 117 13.32 7.77 -10.50
C THR A 117 13.45 9.20 -9.98
N ASP A 118 13.18 10.21 -10.80
CA ASP A 118 13.51 11.60 -10.52
C ASP A 118 12.35 12.47 -10.04
N ARG A 119 11.16 11.90 -9.86
CA ARG A 119 10.05 12.64 -9.29
C ARG A 119 9.26 11.79 -8.30
N LEU A 120 9.74 11.76 -7.08
CA LEU A 120 8.84 11.67 -5.93
C LEU A 120 8.02 12.97 -5.95
N ILE A 121 6.95 13.00 -6.75
CA ILE A 121 6.02 14.11 -6.68
C ILE A 121 5.21 13.89 -5.41
N LEU A 122 5.70 14.43 -4.32
CA LEU A 122 4.91 14.72 -3.12
C LEU A 122 3.86 15.82 -3.42
N THR A 123 3.41 15.92 -4.66
CA THR A 123 2.39 16.85 -5.06
C THR A 123 1.04 16.25 -4.72
N GLN A 124 0.43 16.87 -3.76
CA GLN A 124 -0.93 16.66 -3.27
C GLN A 124 -1.10 15.51 -2.29
N LEU A 125 -0.52 15.67 -1.12
CA LEU A 125 -0.98 15.06 0.12
C LEU A 125 -2.30 15.74 0.54
N ARG A 126 -3.33 15.69 -0.29
CA ARG A 126 -4.69 15.96 0.19
C ARG A 126 -5.35 14.63 0.44
N PRO A 127 -5.95 14.43 1.62
CA PRO A 127 -6.87 13.32 1.81
C PRO A 127 -7.87 13.34 0.68
N GLN A 128 -8.03 12.24 -0.03
CA GLN A 128 -9.20 12.10 -0.87
C GLN A 128 -10.34 11.79 0.09
N GLU A 129 -11.17 12.80 0.34
CA GLU A 129 -12.41 12.61 1.12
C GLU A 129 -13.19 11.45 0.50
N GLY A 130 -13.44 10.42 1.29
CA GLY A 130 -14.34 9.34 0.95
C GLY A 130 -13.74 8.08 0.33
N GLN A 131 -12.43 7.94 0.19
CA GLN A 131 -11.86 6.64 -0.13
C GLN A 131 -11.63 5.84 1.14
N SER A 132 -12.56 4.92 1.37
CA SER A 132 -12.35 3.82 2.31
C SER A 132 -11.07 3.07 1.91
N PRO A 133 -10.28 2.60 2.88
CA PRO A 133 -9.13 1.74 2.59
C PRO A 133 -9.49 0.43 1.87
N ASN A 134 -10.72 0.28 1.41
CA ASN A 134 -11.24 -0.93 0.78
C ASN A 134 -11.11 -0.96 -0.76
N GLU A 135 -10.41 -0.03 -1.36
CA GLU A 135 -10.16 -0.07 -2.81
C GLU A 135 -8.67 -0.07 -3.16
#